data_dfdc5e4012e5daea390b027d99d9d5ab
#
_entry.id   dfdc5e4012e5daea390b027d99d9d5ab
#
_cell.length_a   1.000
_cell.length_b   1.000
_cell.length_c   1.000
_cell.angle_alpha   90.00
_cell.angle_beta   90.00
_cell.angle_gamma   90.00
#
_symmetry.space_group_name_H-M   'P 1'
#
loop_
_entity.id
_entity.type
_entity.pdbx_description
1 polymer ?
#
loop_
_entity_poly.entity_id
_entity_poly.type
_entity_poly.pdbx_seq_one_letter_code
_entity_poly.pdbx_strand_id
1 'polypeptide(L)'
;MKISHMKKDELFEGFYLIKSADLRQTRAGKNYLAFTFQDDSGEIDGKLWDAQPHNVEAFTAGKVVHMKGRREVYNNTPQVNQITLRLPQPGEPNDPADFKVKSPVDVKEIRDYMSQMIFKIENPVWQRIVRKLYTKYDKEFYSYPAAKTNHHAFETGLAYHTATMVRLAD
;
A
#
# COMPACT_ATOMS: atom_id res chain seq x y z
N MET A 1 -10.05 8.65 9.16
CA MET A 1 -9.45 7.76 10.20
C MET A 1 -8.47 6.83 9.51
N LYS A 2 -7.30 6.50 10.11
CA LYS A 2 -6.34 5.55 9.53
C LYS A 2 -6.72 4.11 9.85
N ILE A 3 -6.46 3.18 8.90
CA ILE A 3 -6.79 1.75 9.06
C ILE A 3 -6.12 1.15 10.30
N SER A 4 -4.84 1.48 10.54
CA SER A 4 -4.11 0.99 11.72
C SER A 4 -4.69 1.44 13.07
N HIS A 5 -5.49 2.49 13.10
CA HIS A 5 -6.09 3.04 14.31
C HIS A 5 -7.54 2.60 14.54
N MET A 6 -8.15 1.89 13.59
CA MET A 6 -9.53 1.39 13.72
C MET A 6 -9.60 0.34 14.83
N LYS A 7 -10.50 0.51 15.80
CA LYS A 7 -10.75 -0.46 16.86
C LYS A 7 -11.85 -1.44 16.46
N LYS A 8 -11.85 -2.60 17.09
CA LYS A 8 -12.91 -3.60 16.91
C LYS A 8 -14.29 -2.99 17.22
N ASP A 9 -15.28 -3.28 16.38
CA ASP A 9 -16.68 -2.84 16.47
C ASP A 9 -16.87 -1.30 16.38
N GLU A 10 -15.84 -0.56 15.97
CA GLU A 10 -15.89 0.89 15.80
C GLU A 10 -16.52 1.26 14.44
N LEU A 11 -17.39 2.27 14.46
CA LEU A 11 -17.85 2.96 13.26
C LEU A 11 -16.77 3.93 12.81
N PHE A 12 -16.49 3.94 11.52
CA PHE A 12 -15.47 4.82 10.96
C PHE A 12 -15.97 5.49 9.67
N GLU A 13 -15.33 6.58 9.33
CA GLU A 13 -15.53 7.32 8.10
C GLU A 13 -14.19 7.88 7.62
N GLY A 14 -13.92 7.76 6.30
CA GLY A 14 -12.69 8.27 5.71
C GLY A 14 -12.55 7.97 4.23
N PHE A 15 -11.42 8.40 3.67
CA PHE A 15 -11.02 8.13 2.30
C PHE A 15 -10.01 6.99 2.26
N TYR A 16 -10.18 6.08 1.31
CA TYR A 16 -9.35 4.89 1.14
C TYR A 16 -9.16 4.58 -0.34
N LEU A 17 -8.01 4.05 -0.69
CA LEU A 17 -7.73 3.52 -2.02
C LEU A 17 -8.31 2.11 -2.15
N ILE A 18 -9.02 1.84 -3.22
CA ILE A 18 -9.37 0.46 -3.61
C ILE A 18 -8.11 -0.18 -4.23
N LYS A 19 -7.46 -1.06 -3.48
CA LYS A 19 -6.32 -1.83 -3.98
C LYS A 19 -6.76 -2.95 -4.91
N SER A 20 -7.85 -3.65 -4.55
CA SER A 20 -8.49 -4.67 -5.39
C SER A 20 -10.01 -4.61 -5.25
N ALA A 21 -10.71 -5.00 -6.31
CA ALA A 21 -12.17 -5.11 -6.36
C ALA A 21 -12.56 -6.31 -7.23
N ASP A 22 -13.10 -7.35 -6.62
CA ASP A 22 -13.49 -8.58 -7.27
C ASP A 22 -15.00 -8.79 -7.16
N LEU A 23 -15.67 -8.93 -8.31
CA LEU A 23 -17.08 -9.35 -8.33
C LEU A 23 -17.16 -10.85 -8.02
N ARG A 24 -17.93 -11.20 -7.02
CA ARG A 24 -18.13 -12.57 -6.55
C ARG A 24 -19.62 -12.86 -6.33
N GLN A 25 -19.97 -14.13 -6.26
CA GLN A 25 -21.33 -14.59 -5.94
C GLN A 25 -21.35 -15.39 -4.64
N THR A 26 -22.41 -15.20 -3.89
CA THR A 26 -22.73 -16.05 -2.73
C THR A 26 -23.26 -17.40 -3.20
N ARG A 27 -23.34 -18.39 -2.29
CA ARG A 27 -23.99 -19.68 -2.58
C ARG A 27 -25.46 -19.57 -3.02
N ALA A 28 -26.12 -18.48 -2.65
CA ALA A 28 -27.51 -18.17 -3.04
C ALA A 28 -27.61 -17.38 -4.36
N GLY A 29 -26.50 -17.24 -5.11
CA GLY A 29 -26.47 -16.57 -6.41
C GLY A 29 -26.47 -15.04 -6.36
N LYS A 30 -26.42 -14.40 -5.17
CA LYS A 30 -26.36 -12.95 -5.05
C LYS A 30 -24.96 -12.42 -5.28
N ASN A 31 -24.84 -11.35 -6.06
CA ASN A 31 -23.57 -10.68 -6.32
C ASN A 31 -23.11 -9.85 -5.12
N TYR A 32 -21.80 -9.84 -4.89
CA TYR A 32 -21.14 -8.91 -3.98
C TYR A 32 -19.78 -8.51 -4.52
N LEU A 33 -19.31 -7.32 -4.15
CA LEU A 33 -17.93 -6.89 -4.42
C LEU A 33 -17.07 -7.17 -3.18
N ALA A 34 -15.99 -7.93 -3.39
CA ALA A 34 -14.95 -8.12 -2.40
C ALA A 34 -13.85 -7.12 -2.67
N PHE A 35 -13.53 -6.30 -1.66
CA PHE A 35 -12.51 -5.25 -1.74
C PHE A 35 -11.34 -5.54 -0.81
N THR A 36 -10.17 -5.09 -1.21
CA THR A 36 -9.09 -4.74 -0.30
C THR A 36 -8.91 -3.22 -0.38
N PHE A 37 -9.18 -2.54 0.73
CA PHE A 37 -8.95 -1.10 0.88
C PHE A 37 -7.57 -0.85 1.49
N GLN A 38 -6.97 0.27 1.13
CA GLN A 38 -5.64 0.66 1.57
C GLN A 38 -5.60 2.14 1.94
N ASP A 39 -4.82 2.46 2.96
CA ASP A 39 -4.26 3.80 3.21
C ASP A 39 -2.76 3.71 3.50
N ASP A 40 -2.14 4.84 3.85
CA ASP A 40 -0.71 4.91 4.18
C ASP A 40 -0.31 4.12 5.44
N SER A 41 -1.29 3.63 6.20
CA SER A 41 -1.08 2.91 7.47
C SER A 41 -1.30 1.40 7.38
N GLY A 42 -1.95 0.91 6.31
CA GLY A 42 -2.21 -0.51 6.14
C GLY A 42 -3.33 -0.84 5.15
N GLU A 43 -3.79 -2.07 5.24
CA GLU A 43 -4.83 -2.64 4.37
C GLU A 43 -5.93 -3.30 5.20
N ILE A 44 -7.15 -3.29 4.68
CA ILE A 44 -8.30 -3.95 5.29
C ILE A 44 -9.27 -4.47 4.23
N ASP A 45 -9.76 -5.69 4.42
CA ASP A 45 -10.74 -6.28 3.52
C ASP A 45 -12.15 -5.80 3.84
N GLY A 46 -12.99 -5.74 2.80
CA GLY A 46 -14.40 -5.37 2.96
C GLY A 46 -15.29 -5.99 1.89
N LYS A 47 -16.59 -6.01 2.15
CA LYS A 47 -17.58 -6.55 1.23
C LYS A 47 -18.76 -5.61 1.07
N LEU A 48 -19.09 -5.29 -0.17
CA LEU A 48 -20.33 -4.62 -0.52
C LEU A 48 -21.33 -5.69 -1.00
N TRP A 49 -22.29 -6.01 -0.15
CA TRP A 49 -23.30 -7.01 -0.44
C TRP A 49 -24.35 -6.46 -1.41
N ASP A 50 -25.03 -7.36 -2.14
CA ASP A 50 -26.06 -7.03 -3.14
C ASP A 50 -25.57 -5.99 -4.18
N ALA A 51 -24.29 -6.13 -4.63
CA ALA A 51 -23.67 -5.21 -5.56
C ALA A 51 -24.42 -5.13 -6.89
N GLN A 52 -24.80 -3.91 -7.26
CA GLN A 52 -25.48 -3.60 -8.51
C GLN A 52 -24.47 -3.32 -9.63
N PRO A 53 -24.83 -3.46 -10.91
CA PRO A 53 -23.93 -3.19 -12.04
C PRO A 53 -23.20 -1.85 -11.94
N HIS A 54 -23.89 -0.78 -11.56
CA HIS A 54 -23.28 0.54 -11.40
C HIS A 54 -22.20 0.59 -10.31
N ASN A 55 -22.28 -0.26 -9.27
CA ASN A 55 -21.24 -0.35 -8.24
C ASN A 55 -19.96 -0.98 -8.81
N VAL A 56 -20.11 -2.00 -9.68
CA VAL A 56 -18.97 -2.67 -10.34
C VAL A 56 -18.21 -1.70 -11.23
N GLU A 57 -18.92 -0.85 -11.97
CA GLU A 57 -18.33 0.17 -12.85
C GLU A 57 -17.70 1.33 -12.06
N ALA A 58 -18.35 1.75 -10.98
CA ALA A 58 -17.90 2.89 -10.18
C ALA A 58 -16.69 2.56 -9.31
N PHE A 59 -16.69 1.39 -8.64
CA PHE A 59 -15.71 1.04 -7.59
C PHE A 59 -14.68 0.02 -8.09
N THR A 60 -13.75 0.50 -8.92
CA THR A 60 -12.67 -0.31 -9.50
C THR A 60 -11.34 -0.10 -8.78
N ALA A 61 -10.42 -1.07 -8.90
CA ALA A 61 -9.07 -0.94 -8.37
C ALA A 61 -8.36 0.33 -8.88
N GLY A 62 -7.60 0.97 -8.03
CA GLY A 62 -6.89 2.22 -8.32
C GLY A 62 -7.70 3.49 -8.06
N LYS A 63 -8.98 3.41 -7.73
CA LYS A 63 -9.80 4.58 -7.37
C LYS A 63 -9.79 4.83 -5.86
N VAL A 64 -9.81 6.09 -5.48
CA VAL A 64 -10.08 6.52 -4.11
C VAL A 64 -11.58 6.57 -3.89
N VAL A 65 -12.05 6.15 -2.72
CA VAL A 65 -13.45 6.20 -2.31
C VAL A 65 -13.57 6.78 -0.92
N HIS A 66 -14.67 7.50 -0.70
CA HIS A 66 -15.12 7.82 0.64
C HIS A 66 -15.93 6.63 1.17
N MET A 67 -15.53 6.09 2.30
CA MET A 67 -16.14 4.91 2.91
C MET A 67 -16.59 5.20 4.32
N LYS A 68 -17.82 4.78 4.64
CA LYS A 68 -18.35 4.62 6.00
C LYS A 68 -18.58 3.15 6.25
N GLY A 69 -18.31 2.68 7.46
CA GLY A 69 -18.52 1.28 7.79
C GLY A 69 -18.21 0.98 9.25
N ARG A 70 -18.25 -0.31 9.57
CA ARG A 70 -17.88 -0.84 10.89
C ARG A 70 -16.72 -1.82 10.74
N ARG A 71 -15.69 -1.64 11.57
CA ARG A 71 -14.62 -2.63 11.65
C ARG A 71 -15.05 -3.81 12.50
N GLU A 72 -14.97 -5.00 11.94
CA GLU A 72 -15.29 -6.27 12.59
C GLU A 72 -14.11 -7.23 12.51
N VAL A 73 -14.19 -8.33 13.25
CA VAL A 73 -13.25 -9.44 13.13
C VAL A 73 -14.03 -10.69 12.76
N TYR A 74 -13.70 -11.27 11.61
CA TYR A 74 -14.28 -12.52 11.14
C TYR A 74 -13.17 -13.55 10.91
N ASN A 75 -13.29 -14.74 11.50
CA ASN A 75 -12.26 -15.80 11.45
C ASN A 75 -10.85 -15.28 11.78
N ASN A 76 -10.72 -14.51 12.87
CA ASN A 76 -9.49 -13.84 13.31
C ASN A 76 -8.89 -12.82 12.31
N THR A 77 -9.59 -12.49 11.24
CA THR A 77 -9.14 -11.50 10.25
C THR A 77 -9.95 -10.22 10.41
N PRO A 78 -9.29 -9.06 10.56
CA PRO A 78 -9.98 -7.76 10.53
C PRO A 78 -10.62 -7.54 9.16
N GLN A 79 -11.88 -7.07 9.18
CA GLN A 79 -12.59 -6.67 7.97
C GLN A 79 -13.51 -5.49 8.26
N VAL A 80 -13.93 -4.80 7.20
CA VAL A 80 -14.98 -3.79 7.29
C VAL A 80 -16.28 -4.37 6.75
N ASN A 81 -17.35 -4.10 7.47
CA ASN A 81 -18.72 -4.54 7.14
C ASN A 81 -19.67 -3.36 7.15
N GLN A 82 -20.91 -3.57 6.64
CA GLN A 82 -21.91 -2.52 6.50
C GLN A 82 -21.39 -1.27 5.78
N ILE A 83 -20.58 -1.49 4.72
CA ILE A 83 -19.91 -0.41 4.01
C ILE A 83 -20.89 0.36 3.13
N THR A 84 -20.77 1.69 3.17
CA THR A 84 -21.33 2.62 2.20
C THR A 84 -20.19 3.32 1.49
N LEU A 85 -20.21 3.28 0.16
CA LEU A 85 -19.17 3.84 -0.69
C LEU A 85 -19.70 4.95 -1.58
N ARG A 86 -18.93 5.99 -1.78
CA ARG A 86 -19.11 6.99 -2.83
C ARG A 86 -17.79 7.44 -3.40
N LEU A 87 -17.79 7.94 -4.61
CA LEU A 87 -16.61 8.60 -5.18
C LEU A 87 -16.36 9.95 -4.49
N PRO A 88 -15.09 10.41 -4.46
CA PRO A 88 -14.75 11.74 -3.93
C PRO A 88 -15.44 12.85 -4.72
N GLN A 89 -15.80 13.92 -4.02
CA GLN A 89 -16.30 15.17 -4.61
C GLN A 89 -15.13 16.12 -4.94
N PRO A 90 -15.35 17.14 -5.79
CA PRO A 90 -14.34 18.16 -6.04
C PRO A 90 -13.82 18.79 -4.73
N GLY A 91 -12.49 18.79 -4.56
CA GLY A 91 -11.83 19.30 -3.35
C GLY A 91 -11.61 18.26 -2.24
N GLU A 92 -12.13 17.05 -2.37
CA GLU A 92 -11.82 15.93 -1.47
C GLU A 92 -10.56 15.17 -1.94
N PRO A 93 -9.87 14.44 -1.02
CA PRO A 93 -8.71 13.61 -1.37
C PRO A 93 -9.07 12.57 -2.44
N ASN A 94 -8.35 12.59 -3.57
CA ASN A 94 -8.62 11.70 -4.69
C ASN A 94 -7.36 11.18 -5.40
N ASP A 95 -6.16 11.59 -4.97
CA ASP A 95 -4.91 11.07 -5.54
C ASP A 95 -4.56 9.72 -4.90
N PRO A 96 -4.53 8.61 -5.68
CA PRO A 96 -4.16 7.30 -5.17
C PRO A 96 -2.76 7.24 -4.52
N ALA A 97 -1.84 8.14 -4.90
CA ALA A 97 -0.50 8.18 -4.35
C ALA A 97 -0.47 8.54 -2.85
N ASP A 98 -1.45 9.30 -2.37
CA ASP A 98 -1.55 9.70 -0.95
C ASP A 98 -1.96 8.54 -0.02
N PHE A 99 -2.53 7.47 -0.61
CA PHE A 99 -3.03 6.30 0.12
C PHE A 99 -2.11 5.09 0.05
N LYS A 100 -0.96 5.21 -0.62
CA LYS A 100 0.03 4.12 -0.66
C LYS A 100 0.88 4.13 0.59
N VAL A 101 1.18 2.94 1.10
CA VAL A 101 2.19 2.77 2.17
C VAL A 101 3.51 3.32 1.64
N LYS A 102 4.10 4.25 2.39
CA LYS A 102 5.37 4.89 2.04
C LYS A 102 6.51 4.32 2.91
N SER A 103 7.73 4.49 2.43
CA SER A 103 8.92 4.21 3.23
C SER A 103 8.88 5.03 4.53
N PRO A 104 9.24 4.44 5.69
CA PRO A 104 9.34 5.19 6.95
C PRO A 104 10.50 6.18 6.98
N VAL A 105 11.40 6.12 6.00
CA VAL A 105 12.56 7.00 5.83
C VAL A 105 12.48 7.66 4.47
N ASP A 106 12.83 8.94 4.40
CA ASP A 106 12.87 9.70 3.16
C ASP A 106 13.87 9.08 2.17
N VAL A 107 13.49 9.03 0.90
CA VAL A 107 14.33 8.44 -0.16
C VAL A 107 15.69 9.15 -0.27
N LYS A 108 15.75 10.44 0.03
CA LYS A 108 16.99 11.21 0.03
C LYS A 108 17.94 10.73 1.13
N GLU A 109 17.44 10.49 2.33
CA GLU A 109 18.25 9.96 3.44
C GLU A 109 18.79 8.58 3.13
N ILE A 110 17.95 7.70 2.52
CA ILE A 110 18.39 6.38 2.08
C ILE A 110 19.49 6.51 1.03
N ARG A 111 19.33 7.41 0.07
CA ARG A 111 20.29 7.67 -1.00
C ARG A 111 21.64 8.17 -0.46
N ASP A 112 21.59 9.12 0.46
CA ASP A 112 22.80 9.68 1.10
C ASP A 112 23.53 8.61 1.91
N TYR A 113 22.81 7.81 2.68
CA TYR A 113 23.39 6.68 3.43
C TYR A 113 24.03 5.65 2.50
N MET A 114 23.33 5.19 1.46
CA MET A 114 23.87 4.20 0.51
C MET A 114 25.10 4.72 -0.23
N SER A 115 25.11 6.01 -0.59
CA SER A 115 26.29 6.64 -1.19
C SER A 115 27.50 6.59 -0.27
N GLN A 116 27.32 6.92 1.02
CA GLN A 116 28.39 6.82 2.02
C GLN A 116 28.91 5.39 2.16
N MET A 117 28.03 4.39 2.21
CA MET A 117 28.44 2.99 2.33
C MET A 117 29.19 2.49 1.09
N ILE A 118 28.77 2.91 -0.10
CA ILE A 118 29.49 2.58 -1.34
C ILE A 118 30.90 3.17 -1.33
N PHE A 119 31.11 4.37 -0.77
CA PHE A 119 32.44 4.97 -0.65
C PHE A 119 33.33 4.25 0.36
N LYS A 120 32.77 3.55 1.35
CA LYS A 120 33.55 2.72 2.31
C LYS A 120 34.08 1.41 1.70
N ILE A 121 33.64 1.02 0.51
CA ILE A 121 34.14 -0.19 -0.15
C ILE A 121 35.62 0.03 -0.52
N GLU A 122 36.53 -0.63 0.18
CA GLU A 122 37.98 -0.46 0.02
C GLU A 122 38.50 -0.98 -1.32
N ASN A 123 37.91 -2.09 -1.84
CA ASN A 123 38.35 -2.63 -3.13
C ASN A 123 37.83 -1.77 -4.28
N PRO A 124 38.69 -1.12 -5.08
CA PRO A 124 38.29 -0.17 -6.11
C PRO A 124 37.54 -0.82 -7.27
N VAL A 125 37.75 -2.11 -7.52
CA VAL A 125 37.04 -2.84 -8.58
C VAL A 125 35.59 -3.06 -8.13
N TRP A 126 35.38 -3.56 -6.93
CA TRP A 126 34.04 -3.75 -6.35
C TRP A 126 33.28 -2.43 -6.20
N GLN A 127 33.96 -1.38 -5.69
CA GLN A 127 33.35 -0.06 -5.58
C GLN A 127 32.86 0.46 -6.93
N ARG A 128 33.68 0.34 -7.99
CA ARG A 128 33.31 0.76 -9.34
C ARG A 128 32.13 -0.04 -9.92
N ILE A 129 32.09 -1.36 -9.69
CA ILE A 129 30.99 -2.22 -10.14
C ILE A 129 29.70 -1.79 -9.46
N VAL A 130 29.71 -1.67 -8.14
CA VAL A 130 28.51 -1.27 -7.36
C VAL A 130 28.01 0.10 -7.79
N ARG A 131 28.90 1.11 -7.92
CA ARG A 131 28.53 2.44 -8.41
C ARG A 131 27.88 2.40 -9.79
N LYS A 132 28.42 1.64 -10.73
CA LYS A 132 27.84 1.49 -12.07
C LYS A 132 26.44 0.87 -12.02
N LEU A 133 26.22 -0.15 -11.19
CA LEU A 133 24.90 -0.77 -11.02
C LEU A 133 23.90 0.21 -10.44
N TYR A 134 24.25 0.92 -9.38
CA TYR A 134 23.40 1.94 -8.76
C TYR A 134 23.04 3.07 -9.73
N THR A 135 24.02 3.56 -10.52
CA THR A 135 23.75 4.59 -11.54
C THR A 135 22.84 4.06 -12.65
N LYS A 136 23.06 2.82 -13.10
CA LYS A 136 22.27 2.22 -14.19
C LYS A 136 20.81 1.98 -13.81
N TYR A 137 20.56 1.54 -12.58
CA TYR A 137 19.24 1.15 -12.08
C TYR A 137 18.71 2.10 -11.00
N ASP A 138 19.13 3.36 -11.04
CA ASP A 138 18.80 4.36 -10.02
C ASP A 138 17.29 4.50 -9.82
N LYS A 139 16.53 4.65 -10.90
CA LYS A 139 15.09 4.81 -10.86
C LYS A 139 14.40 3.59 -10.25
N GLU A 140 14.73 2.40 -10.73
CA GLU A 140 14.14 1.14 -10.29
C GLU A 140 14.48 0.86 -8.83
N PHE A 141 15.75 1.05 -8.45
CA PHE A 141 16.22 0.79 -7.10
C PHE A 141 15.52 1.65 -6.05
N TYR A 142 15.30 2.93 -6.34
CA TYR A 142 14.69 3.88 -5.39
C TYR A 142 13.17 4.01 -5.54
N SER A 143 12.53 3.30 -6.46
CA SER A 143 11.07 3.33 -6.61
C SER A 143 10.40 1.98 -6.39
N TYR A 144 11.09 0.85 -6.61
CA TYR A 144 10.47 -0.45 -6.55
C TYR A 144 10.28 -0.96 -5.12
N PRO A 145 9.22 -1.76 -4.88
CA PRO A 145 9.06 -2.48 -3.63
C PRO A 145 10.10 -3.62 -3.52
N ALA A 146 10.45 -4.01 -2.31
CA ALA A 146 11.34 -5.15 -2.07
C ALA A 146 10.66 -6.50 -2.36
N ALA A 147 9.33 -6.58 -2.22
CA ALA A 147 8.54 -7.79 -2.42
C ALA A 147 7.13 -7.46 -2.93
N LYS A 148 6.42 -8.47 -3.42
CA LYS A 148 5.01 -8.33 -3.82
C LYS A 148 4.08 -8.18 -2.62
N THR A 149 4.38 -8.87 -1.53
CA THR A 149 3.60 -8.88 -0.28
C THR A 149 4.55 -8.96 0.90
N ASN A 150 4.08 -8.53 2.08
CA ASN A 150 4.80 -8.57 3.35
C ASN A 150 5.98 -7.62 3.42
N HIS A 151 7.19 -8.15 3.44
CA HIS A 151 8.43 -7.46 3.78
C HIS A 151 8.77 -6.29 2.84
N HIS A 152 8.59 -5.04 3.32
CA HIS A 152 8.87 -3.80 2.57
C HIS A 152 8.18 -3.72 1.19
N ALA A 153 6.92 -4.19 1.11
CA ALA A 153 6.10 -4.20 -0.10
C ALA A 153 5.48 -2.81 -0.38
N PHE A 154 6.27 -1.75 -0.31
CA PHE A 154 5.88 -0.37 -0.56
C PHE A 154 6.85 0.33 -1.52
N GLU A 155 6.46 1.46 -2.05
CA GLU A 155 7.33 2.29 -2.89
C GLU A 155 8.63 2.64 -2.14
N THR A 156 9.78 2.56 -2.82
CA THR A 156 11.13 2.68 -2.22
C THR A 156 11.53 1.48 -1.33
N GLY A 157 10.69 0.47 -1.21
CA GLY A 157 10.91 -0.68 -0.32
C GLY A 157 12.21 -1.44 -0.59
N LEU A 158 12.62 -1.56 -1.85
CA LEU A 158 13.89 -2.22 -2.23
C LEU A 158 15.10 -1.47 -1.68
N ALA A 159 15.14 -0.15 -1.83
CA ALA A 159 16.24 0.68 -1.32
C ALA A 159 16.24 0.70 0.22
N TYR A 160 15.07 0.84 0.85
CA TYR A 160 14.94 0.80 2.30
C TYR A 160 15.39 -0.55 2.88
N HIS A 161 14.96 -1.67 2.28
CA HIS A 161 15.39 -3.00 2.67
C HIS A 161 16.91 -3.16 2.56
N THR A 162 17.49 -2.77 1.43
CA THR A 162 18.94 -2.85 1.22
C THR A 162 19.71 -2.01 2.24
N ALA A 163 19.26 -0.76 2.49
CA ALA A 163 19.88 0.11 3.48
C ALA A 163 19.82 -0.48 4.91
N THR A 164 18.69 -1.12 5.28
CA THR A 164 18.59 -1.78 6.59
C THR A 164 19.51 -2.99 6.69
N MET A 165 19.65 -3.78 5.64
CA MET A 165 20.59 -4.91 5.59
C MET A 165 22.05 -4.44 5.70
N VAL A 166 22.44 -3.40 4.97
CA VAL A 166 23.78 -2.81 5.05
C VAL A 166 24.07 -2.29 6.45
N ARG A 167 23.10 -1.61 7.08
CA ARG A 167 23.25 -1.09 8.46
C ARG A 167 23.44 -2.19 9.51
N LEU A 168 22.86 -3.37 9.29
CA LEU A 168 23.05 -4.52 10.18
C LEU A 168 24.41 -5.22 9.98
N ALA A 169 25.03 -5.03 8.82
CA ALA A 169 26.30 -5.66 8.44
C ALA A 169 27.54 -4.78 8.71
N ASP A 170 27.36 -3.46 8.91
CA ASP A 170 28.41 -2.47 9.20
C ASP A 170 28.75 -2.48 10.70
#